data_970fbbaccf88a2ae653aadb01bc1ee7a
#
_entry.id   970fbbaccf88a2ae653aadb01bc1ee7a
#
_cell.length_a   1.000
_cell.length_b   1.000
_cell.length_c   1.000
_cell.angle_alpha   90.00
_cell.angle_beta   90.00
_cell.angle_gamma   90.00
#
_symmetry.space_group_name_H-M   'P 1'
#
loop_
_entity.id
_entity.type
_entity.pdbx_description
1 polymer ?
#
loop_
_entity_poly.entity_id
_entity_poly.type
_entity_poly.pdbx_seq_one_letter_code
_entity_poly.pdbx_strand_id
1 'polypeptide(L)'
;TYDILSALKEYKDIHEALELYRDEEQVVSLIRSIYASNKGEHSTNIQNGSKRKVIKRITLHISNDCNLRCKYCFGGGGSYNQERNLMTEQTAIEFVDFCVEQFERVEKIVFFGGEPMLNLKGMEIVCNRFKYYKEEGKIDILPNFVIITNGTILTDRMLAFIKRNISAMTISIDAVSYTHLRAHETCA
;
A
#
# COMPACT_ATOMS: atom_id res chain seq x y z
N THR A 1 -9.51 1.69 19.93
CA THR A 1 -8.13 1.65 19.29
C THR A 1 -7.99 2.76 18.24
N TYR A 2 -9.03 3.03 17.45
CA TYR A 2 -9.01 4.10 16.43
C TYR A 2 -8.98 5.50 17.07
N ASP A 3 -9.70 5.69 18.15
CA ASP A 3 -9.78 6.96 18.87
C ASP A 3 -8.45 7.32 19.54
N ILE A 4 -7.73 6.34 20.07
CA ILE A 4 -6.41 6.54 20.69
C ILE A 4 -5.37 6.97 19.66
N LEU A 5 -5.36 6.34 18.46
CA LEU A 5 -4.43 6.70 17.39
C LEU A 5 -4.73 8.07 16.79
N SER A 6 -6.01 8.47 16.76
CA SER A 6 -6.41 9.82 16.34
C SER A 6 -5.99 10.87 17.37
N ALA A 7 -6.19 10.60 18.66
CA ALA A 7 -5.77 11.49 19.74
C ALA A 7 -4.23 11.68 19.73
N LEU A 8 -3.46 10.61 19.54
CA LEU A 8 -1.99 10.68 19.49
C LEU A 8 -1.44 11.56 18.35
N LYS A 9 -2.21 11.79 17.28
CA LYS A 9 -1.81 12.70 16.19
C LYS A 9 -1.97 14.18 16.55
N GLU A 10 -2.83 14.49 17.50
CA GLU A 10 -3.08 15.88 17.95
C GLU A 10 -2.09 16.35 19.01
N TYR A 11 -1.42 15.42 19.72
CA TYR A 11 -0.46 15.76 20.77
C TYR A 11 0.95 15.94 20.20
N LYS A 12 1.53 17.11 20.51
CA LYS A 12 2.91 17.42 20.13
C LYS A 12 3.96 16.75 21.03
N ASP A 13 3.54 16.32 22.23
CA ASP A 13 4.41 15.69 23.21
C ASP A 13 3.76 14.43 23.81
N ILE A 14 4.56 13.36 23.91
CA ILE A 14 4.15 12.10 24.53
C ILE A 14 3.75 12.26 26.02
N HIS A 15 4.39 13.19 26.72
CA HIS A 15 4.09 13.41 28.14
C HIS A 15 2.65 13.87 28.35
N GLU A 16 2.13 14.70 27.46
CA GLU A 16 0.74 15.18 27.50
C GLU A 16 -0.24 14.03 27.25
N ALA A 17 0.07 13.14 26.31
CA ALA A 17 -0.75 11.96 26.04
C ALA A 17 -0.72 10.94 27.21
N LEU A 18 0.42 10.75 27.86
CA LEU A 18 0.58 9.85 29.00
C LEU A 18 -0.17 10.35 30.25
N GLU A 19 -0.21 11.66 30.47
CA GLU A 19 -0.95 12.27 31.59
C GLU A 19 -2.47 12.08 31.41
N LEU A 20 -2.99 12.20 30.20
CA LEU A 20 -4.41 12.04 29.91
C LEU A 20 -4.92 10.62 30.19
N TYR A 21 -4.09 9.61 29.91
CA TYR A 21 -4.46 8.19 30.04
C TYR A 21 -3.76 7.47 31.20
N ARG A 22 -3.20 8.21 32.19
CA ARG A 22 -2.36 7.62 33.25
C ARG A 22 -3.03 6.53 34.09
N ASP A 23 -4.35 6.55 34.19
CA ASP A 23 -5.13 5.59 34.98
C ASP A 23 -5.51 4.33 34.15
N GLU A 24 -5.15 4.30 32.85
CA GLU A 24 -5.41 3.17 31.94
C GLU A 24 -4.09 2.46 31.59
N GLU A 25 -3.64 1.54 32.41
CA GLU A 25 -2.33 0.86 32.31
C GLU A 25 -2.07 0.23 30.94
N GLN A 26 -3.12 -0.36 30.31
CA GLN A 26 -3.00 -0.93 28.96
C GLN A 26 -2.78 0.13 27.89
N VAL A 27 -3.45 1.29 28.02
CA VAL A 27 -3.31 2.41 27.07
C VAL A 27 -1.94 3.05 27.22
N VAL A 28 -1.48 3.28 28.45
CA VAL A 28 -0.14 3.79 28.74
C VAL A 28 0.94 2.88 28.18
N SER A 29 0.79 1.55 28.33
CA SER A 29 1.72 0.57 27.76
C SER A 29 1.74 0.62 26.23
N LEU A 30 0.57 0.75 25.58
CA LEU A 30 0.45 0.88 24.13
C LEU A 30 1.10 2.17 23.62
N ILE A 31 0.83 3.31 24.27
CA ILE A 31 1.42 4.61 23.93
C ILE A 31 2.94 4.53 24.01
N ARG A 32 3.49 3.97 25.10
CA ARG A 32 4.93 3.77 25.27
C ARG A 32 5.53 2.89 24.19
N SER A 33 4.86 1.79 23.81
CA SER A 33 5.33 0.89 22.77
C SER A 33 5.36 1.53 21.39
N ILE A 34 4.31 2.31 21.05
CA ILE A 34 4.24 3.06 19.78
C ILE A 34 5.33 4.12 19.73
N TYR A 35 5.52 4.85 20.84
CA TYR A 35 6.54 5.90 20.91
C TYR A 35 7.96 5.33 20.89
N ALA A 36 8.20 4.22 21.57
CA ALA A 36 9.48 3.51 21.49
C ALA A 36 9.75 2.99 20.07
N SER A 37 8.72 2.50 19.38
CA SER A 37 8.82 2.11 17.97
C SER A 37 9.10 3.29 17.04
N ASN A 38 8.56 4.47 17.34
CA ASN A 38 8.79 5.69 16.57
C ASN A 38 10.07 6.42 16.98
N LYS A 39 10.49 6.35 18.24
CA LYS A 39 11.80 6.81 18.73
C LYS A 39 12.91 5.77 18.52
N GLY A 40 12.52 4.52 18.29
CA GLY A 40 13.42 3.47 17.89
C GLY A 40 14.13 3.89 16.64
N GLU A 41 15.04 4.78 16.89
CA GLU A 41 16.26 4.95 16.17
C GLU A 41 16.11 4.84 14.64
N HIS A 42 15.60 5.88 14.01
CA HIS A 42 16.35 6.41 12.90
C HIS A 42 17.71 6.91 13.42
N SER A 43 18.38 6.09 14.20
CA SER A 43 19.83 6.08 14.26
C SER A 43 20.25 5.63 12.88
N THR A 44 20.53 6.60 12.04
CA THR A 44 21.44 6.47 10.92
C THR A 44 22.84 6.14 11.47
N ASN A 45 22.94 5.03 12.20
CA ASN A 45 24.16 4.28 12.32
C ASN A 45 24.27 3.49 11.01
N ILE A 46 24.68 4.18 9.97
CA ILE A 46 25.36 3.58 8.84
C ILE A 46 26.69 3.06 9.41
N GLN A 47 26.62 1.97 10.15
CA GLN A 47 27.78 1.13 10.36
C GLN A 47 28.01 0.42 9.04
N ASN A 48 29.11 0.79 8.39
CA ASN A 48 29.70 0.12 7.24
C ASN A 48 29.60 -1.40 7.44
N GLY A 49 28.80 -2.07 6.56
CA GLY A 49 28.70 -3.52 6.52
C GLY A 49 27.31 -4.14 6.76
N SER A 50 26.25 -3.36 6.95
CA SER A 50 24.91 -3.94 7.12
C SER A 50 24.42 -4.46 5.76
N LYS A 51 24.21 -5.76 5.65
CA LYS A 51 23.53 -6.39 4.51
C LYS A 51 22.19 -5.65 4.27
N ARG A 52 21.96 -5.20 3.04
CA ARG A 52 20.66 -4.59 2.66
C ARG A 52 19.54 -5.54 3.04
N LYS A 53 18.41 -5.00 3.50
CA LYS A 53 17.27 -5.81 3.97
C LYS A 53 16.50 -6.40 2.79
N VAL A 54 16.08 -7.66 2.92
CA VAL A 54 15.12 -8.30 2.03
C VAL A 54 13.71 -7.92 2.49
N ILE A 55 12.92 -7.32 1.61
CA ILE A 55 11.53 -6.99 1.86
C ILE A 55 10.62 -8.07 1.28
N LYS A 56 9.87 -8.73 2.13
CA LYS A 56 8.98 -9.82 1.71
C LYS A 56 7.77 -9.34 0.91
N ARG A 57 7.22 -8.17 1.28
CA ARG A 57 6.02 -7.63 0.63
C ARG A 57 5.96 -6.11 0.78
N ILE A 58 5.64 -5.45 -0.33
CA ILE A 58 5.20 -4.05 -0.35
C ILE A 58 3.79 -4.01 -0.92
N THR A 59 2.87 -3.32 -0.25
CA THR A 59 1.56 -2.99 -0.80
C THR A 59 1.61 -1.57 -1.32
N LEU A 60 1.50 -1.42 -2.64
CA LEU A 60 1.61 -0.15 -3.33
C LEU A 60 0.22 0.36 -3.69
N HIS A 61 -0.20 1.46 -3.06
CA HIS A 61 -1.41 2.17 -3.41
C HIS A 61 -1.18 2.94 -4.72
N ILE A 62 -1.55 2.32 -5.84
CA ILE A 62 -1.34 2.88 -7.17
C ILE A 62 -2.48 3.82 -7.58
N SER A 63 -3.63 3.74 -6.88
CA SER A 63 -4.81 4.55 -7.11
C SER A 63 -5.51 4.89 -5.80
N ASN A 64 -5.75 6.17 -5.56
CA ASN A 64 -6.66 6.67 -4.52
C ASN A 64 -8.04 6.99 -5.10
N ASP A 65 -8.43 6.31 -6.15
CA ASP A 65 -9.77 6.35 -6.72
C ASP A 65 -10.27 4.94 -7.02
N CYS A 66 -11.59 4.81 -7.06
CA CYS A 66 -12.26 3.56 -7.39
C CYS A 66 -13.48 3.87 -8.27
N ASN A 67 -13.76 3.02 -9.21
CA ASN A 67 -14.97 3.10 -10.03
C ASN A 67 -16.22 2.60 -9.31
N LEU A 68 -16.06 1.96 -8.13
CA LEU A 68 -17.17 1.56 -7.24
C LEU A 68 -17.29 2.51 -6.04
N ARG A 69 -18.50 2.49 -5.41
CA ARG A 69 -18.83 3.28 -4.21
C ARG A 69 -19.47 2.41 -3.13
N CYS A 70 -18.85 1.27 -2.82
CA CYS A 70 -19.36 0.31 -1.87
C CYS A 70 -19.61 0.95 -0.51
N LYS A 71 -20.80 0.80 0.05
CA LYS A 71 -21.20 1.43 1.32
C LYS A 71 -20.37 0.98 2.53
N TYR A 72 -19.83 -0.23 2.49
CA TYR A 72 -19.00 -0.82 3.53
C TYR A 72 -17.50 -0.63 3.26
N CYS A 73 -17.11 0.12 2.23
CA CYS A 73 -15.70 0.29 1.88
C CYS A 73 -14.93 0.98 2.99
N PHE A 74 -13.96 0.29 3.61
CA PHE A 74 -13.10 0.87 4.63
C PHE A 74 -12.22 2.02 4.11
N GLY A 75 -11.97 2.04 2.78
CA GLY A 75 -11.23 3.10 2.09
C GLY A 75 -12.11 4.27 1.65
N GLY A 76 -13.33 4.45 2.20
CA GLY A 76 -14.19 5.59 1.87
C GLY A 76 -14.48 5.72 0.38
N GLY A 77 -14.84 4.61 -0.30
CA GLY A 77 -15.03 4.56 -1.76
C GLY A 77 -13.73 4.65 -2.55
N GLY A 78 -12.62 4.20 -1.93
CA GLY A 78 -11.31 4.07 -2.55
C GLY A 78 -10.40 5.29 -2.47
N SER A 79 -10.87 6.40 -1.85
CA SER A 79 -10.05 7.60 -1.68
C SER A 79 -9.24 7.63 -0.38
N TYR A 80 -9.57 6.77 0.60
CA TYR A 80 -8.94 6.75 1.93
C TYR A 80 -8.98 8.12 2.64
N ASN A 81 -10.07 8.86 2.43
CA ASN A 81 -10.25 10.23 2.90
C ASN A 81 -9.19 11.22 2.39
N GLN A 82 -8.56 10.88 1.27
CA GLN A 82 -7.62 11.73 0.55
C GLN A 82 -8.28 12.27 -0.73
N GLU A 83 -7.59 13.17 -1.40
CA GLU A 83 -7.96 13.59 -2.74
C GLU A 83 -7.92 12.39 -3.70
N ARG A 84 -8.94 12.29 -4.58
CA ARG A 84 -9.00 11.25 -5.60
C ARG A 84 -7.95 11.51 -6.66
N ASN A 85 -6.97 10.65 -6.72
CA ASN A 85 -5.90 10.75 -7.70
C ASN A 85 -5.34 9.37 -8.03
N LEU A 86 -4.55 9.33 -9.08
CA LEU A 86 -3.75 8.17 -9.48
C LEU A 86 -2.27 8.49 -9.21
N MET A 87 -1.51 7.48 -8.83
CA MET A 87 -0.06 7.62 -8.73
C MET A 87 0.51 8.13 -10.05
N THR A 88 1.32 9.18 -10.01
CA THR A 88 1.93 9.74 -11.21
C THR A 88 3.01 8.83 -11.76
N GLU A 89 3.35 8.99 -13.04
CA GLU A 89 4.44 8.25 -13.67
C GLU A 89 5.76 8.48 -12.95
N GLN A 90 6.03 9.73 -12.57
CA GLN A 90 7.24 10.11 -11.85
C GLN A 90 7.32 9.43 -10.48
N THR A 91 6.24 9.44 -9.69
CA THR A 91 6.19 8.75 -8.40
C THR A 91 6.39 7.22 -8.54
N ALA A 92 5.85 6.62 -9.62
CA ALA A 92 6.05 5.20 -9.90
C ALA A 92 7.51 4.87 -10.20
N ILE A 93 8.22 5.74 -10.94
CA ILE A 93 9.66 5.61 -11.21
C ILE A 93 10.44 5.74 -9.91
N GLU A 94 10.23 6.82 -9.16
CA GLU A 94 10.92 7.11 -7.89
C GLU A 94 10.73 6.00 -6.86
N PHE A 95 9.53 5.42 -6.80
CA PHE A 95 9.25 4.27 -5.93
C PHE A 95 10.15 3.07 -6.27
N VAL A 96 10.30 2.73 -7.56
CA VAL A 96 11.15 1.60 -7.96
C VAL A 96 12.62 1.90 -7.71
N ASP A 97 13.06 3.11 -8.03
CA ASP A 97 14.44 3.56 -7.82
C ASP A 97 14.79 3.48 -6.32
N PHE A 98 13.91 3.98 -5.46
CA PHE A 98 14.04 3.84 -4.01
C PHE A 98 14.13 2.36 -3.57
N CYS A 99 13.26 1.49 -4.11
CA CYS A 99 13.31 0.06 -3.76
C CYS A 99 14.66 -0.58 -4.10
N VAL A 100 15.19 -0.29 -5.28
CA VAL A 100 16.45 -0.86 -5.77
C VAL A 100 17.65 -0.29 -5.00
N GLU A 101 17.61 0.96 -4.58
CA GLU A 101 18.67 1.60 -3.82
C GLU A 101 18.71 1.15 -2.36
N GLN A 102 17.54 1.03 -1.72
CA GLN A 102 17.45 0.81 -0.28
C GLN A 102 17.43 -0.66 0.13
N PHE A 103 16.94 -1.56 -0.75
CA PHE A 103 16.76 -2.96 -0.41
C PHE A 103 17.66 -3.87 -1.24
N GLU A 104 18.08 -4.97 -0.65
CA GLU A 104 18.76 -6.06 -1.37
C GLU A 104 17.81 -6.72 -2.36
N ARG A 105 16.57 -6.96 -1.92
CA ARG A 105 15.52 -7.58 -2.72
C ARG A 105 14.15 -7.23 -2.18
N VAL A 106 13.22 -7.00 -3.09
CA VAL A 106 11.78 -6.98 -2.82
C VAL A 106 11.17 -8.26 -3.41
N GLU A 107 10.57 -9.11 -2.58
CA GLU A 107 10.05 -10.40 -3.06
C GLU A 107 8.67 -10.26 -3.72
N LYS A 108 7.85 -9.34 -3.23
CA LYS A 108 6.48 -9.17 -3.72
C LYS A 108 6.05 -7.71 -3.69
N ILE A 109 5.43 -7.27 -4.77
CA ILE A 109 4.71 -6.00 -4.86
C ILE A 109 3.24 -6.30 -5.12
N VAL A 110 2.38 -5.78 -4.27
CA VAL A 110 0.93 -5.89 -4.40
C VAL A 110 0.37 -4.56 -4.84
N PHE A 111 -0.12 -4.49 -6.06
CA PHE A 111 -0.87 -3.34 -6.55
C PHE A 111 -2.24 -3.30 -5.88
N PHE A 112 -2.51 -2.19 -5.21
CA PHE A 112 -3.67 -2.00 -4.36
C PHE A 112 -4.16 -0.54 -4.44
N GLY A 113 -5.14 -0.20 -3.60
CA GLY A 113 -5.69 1.15 -3.47
C GLY A 113 -7.20 1.13 -3.55
N GLY A 114 -7.81 2.12 -4.19
CA GLY A 114 -9.22 2.10 -4.50
C GLY A 114 -9.52 1.01 -5.52
N GLU A 115 -9.19 1.27 -6.78
CA GLU A 115 -9.16 0.26 -7.85
C GLU A 115 -7.86 0.41 -8.65
N PRO A 116 -6.92 -0.52 -8.53
CA PRO A 116 -5.62 -0.41 -9.20
C PRO A 116 -5.71 -0.45 -10.73
N MET A 117 -6.75 -1.08 -11.29
CA MET A 117 -6.94 -1.15 -12.75
C MET A 117 -7.23 0.22 -13.39
N LEU A 118 -7.62 1.23 -12.60
CA LEU A 118 -7.71 2.62 -13.07
C LEU A 118 -6.34 3.21 -13.44
N ASN A 119 -5.25 2.68 -12.88
CA ASN A 119 -3.90 3.16 -13.15
C ASN A 119 -3.02 2.09 -13.82
N LEU A 120 -3.48 1.55 -14.94
CA LEU A 120 -2.70 0.57 -15.72
C LEU A 120 -1.31 1.12 -16.09
N LYS A 121 -1.24 2.40 -16.45
CA LYS A 121 0.01 3.06 -16.85
C LYS A 121 1.05 3.05 -15.72
N GLY A 122 0.63 3.38 -14.49
CA GLY A 122 1.50 3.34 -13.32
C GLY A 122 2.02 1.92 -13.03
N MET A 123 1.14 0.90 -13.14
CA MET A 123 1.56 -0.49 -12.99
C MET A 123 2.55 -0.93 -14.07
N GLU A 124 2.31 -0.54 -15.34
CA GLU A 124 3.25 -0.82 -16.45
C GLU A 124 4.63 -0.22 -16.17
N ILE A 125 4.69 1.02 -15.68
CA ILE A 125 5.94 1.71 -15.34
C ILE A 125 6.68 0.97 -14.25
N VAL A 126 6.01 0.61 -13.14
CA VAL A 126 6.63 -0.14 -12.04
C VAL A 126 7.23 -1.44 -12.55
N CYS A 127 6.46 -2.25 -13.30
CA CYS A 127 6.94 -3.52 -13.82
C CYS A 127 8.12 -3.35 -14.79
N ASN A 128 8.03 -2.40 -15.72
CA ASN A 128 9.06 -2.16 -16.71
C ASN A 128 10.35 -1.61 -16.09
N ARG A 129 10.24 -0.74 -15.06
CA ARG A 129 11.40 -0.19 -14.38
C ARG A 129 12.17 -1.25 -13.60
N PHE A 130 11.47 -2.19 -12.93
CA PHE A 130 12.13 -3.35 -12.32
C PHE A 130 12.80 -4.26 -13.36
N LYS A 131 12.17 -4.50 -14.51
CA LYS A 131 12.78 -5.27 -15.62
C LYS A 131 14.04 -4.60 -16.15
N TYR A 132 14.00 -3.28 -16.34
CA TYR A 132 15.15 -2.49 -16.74
C TYR A 132 16.32 -2.69 -15.75
N TYR A 133 16.08 -2.59 -14.44
CA TYR A 133 17.13 -2.80 -13.44
C TYR A 133 17.65 -4.23 -13.40
N LYS A 134 16.83 -5.21 -13.75
CA LYS A 134 17.28 -6.60 -13.90
C LYS A 134 18.19 -6.76 -15.12
N GLU A 135 17.83 -6.16 -16.24
CA GLU A 135 18.63 -6.17 -17.48
C GLU A 135 19.97 -5.46 -17.28
N GLU A 136 19.98 -4.36 -16.51
CA GLU A 136 21.21 -3.66 -16.11
C GLU A 136 22.05 -4.40 -15.04
N GLY A 137 21.59 -5.55 -14.57
CA GLY A 137 22.30 -6.33 -13.55
C GLY A 137 22.31 -5.71 -12.15
N LYS A 138 21.43 -4.72 -11.88
CA LYS A 138 21.32 -4.08 -10.55
C LYS A 138 20.49 -4.89 -9.57
N ILE A 139 19.64 -5.76 -10.04
CA ILE A 139 18.88 -6.73 -9.26
C ILE A 139 18.92 -8.11 -9.96
N ASP A 140 19.01 -9.17 -9.15
CA ASP A 140 19.10 -10.54 -9.68
C ASP A 140 17.72 -11.14 -9.98
N ILE A 141 16.72 -10.79 -9.16
CA ILE A 141 15.39 -11.41 -9.19
C ILE A 141 14.32 -10.31 -9.24
N LEU A 142 13.36 -10.47 -10.16
CA LEU A 142 12.18 -9.60 -10.21
C LEU A 142 11.24 -9.88 -9.05
N PRO A 143 10.58 -8.85 -8.49
CA PRO A 143 9.47 -9.04 -7.57
C PRO A 143 8.33 -9.83 -8.21
N ASN A 144 7.62 -10.61 -7.41
CA ASN A 144 6.32 -11.15 -7.79
C ASN A 144 5.29 -10.02 -7.77
N PHE A 145 4.74 -9.67 -8.92
CA PHE A 145 3.69 -8.66 -9.01
C PHE A 145 2.32 -9.30 -8.82
N VAL A 146 1.53 -8.75 -7.93
CA VAL A 146 0.19 -9.22 -7.58
C VAL A 146 -0.79 -8.05 -7.66
N ILE A 147 -2.03 -8.30 -8.07
CA ILE A 147 -3.10 -7.30 -8.09
C ILE A 147 -4.22 -7.74 -7.16
N ILE A 148 -4.79 -6.77 -6.41
CA ILE A 148 -6.06 -6.94 -5.70
C ILE A 148 -7.03 -5.94 -6.33
N THR A 149 -8.07 -6.43 -7.00
CA THR A 149 -9.01 -5.64 -7.81
C THR A 149 -10.46 -6.03 -7.55
N ASN A 150 -11.39 -5.14 -7.82
CA ASN A 150 -12.81 -5.47 -7.84
C ASN A 150 -13.23 -6.21 -9.13
N GLY A 151 -12.34 -6.29 -10.13
CA GLY A 151 -12.55 -7.04 -11.36
C GLY A 151 -13.59 -6.49 -12.33
N THR A 152 -14.13 -5.30 -12.09
CA THR A 152 -15.19 -4.71 -12.93
C THR A 152 -14.69 -4.02 -14.19
N ILE A 153 -13.39 -3.70 -14.24
CA ILE A 153 -12.74 -3.10 -15.39
C ILE A 153 -11.74 -4.11 -15.95
N LEU A 154 -11.97 -4.56 -17.17
CA LEU A 154 -11.07 -5.47 -17.85
C LEU A 154 -11.12 -5.24 -19.37
N THR A 155 -10.04 -4.70 -19.91
CA THR A 155 -9.84 -4.50 -21.35
C THR A 155 -8.82 -5.48 -21.89
N ASP A 156 -8.76 -5.66 -23.22
CA ASP A 156 -7.76 -6.53 -23.87
C ASP A 156 -6.33 -6.10 -23.52
N ARG A 157 -6.07 -4.79 -23.42
CA ARG A 157 -4.78 -4.25 -23.00
C ARG A 157 -4.44 -4.66 -21.56
N MET A 158 -5.41 -4.58 -20.65
CA MET A 158 -5.25 -5.00 -19.26
C MET A 158 -5.00 -6.50 -19.16
N LEU A 159 -5.74 -7.30 -19.91
CA LEU A 159 -5.51 -8.75 -20.00
C LEU A 159 -4.10 -9.08 -20.50
N ALA A 160 -3.63 -8.40 -21.53
CA ALA A 160 -2.26 -8.57 -22.05
C ALA A 160 -1.20 -8.19 -20.99
N PHE A 161 -1.42 -7.11 -20.26
CA PHE A 161 -0.55 -6.70 -19.16
C PHE A 161 -0.52 -7.74 -18.03
N ILE A 162 -1.68 -8.22 -17.59
CA ILE A 162 -1.80 -9.24 -16.55
C ILE A 162 -1.06 -10.50 -16.95
N LYS A 163 -1.32 -11.04 -18.13
CA LYS A 163 -0.65 -12.26 -18.63
C LYS A 163 0.87 -12.13 -18.68
N ARG A 164 1.39 -10.95 -18.96
CA ARG A 164 2.83 -10.71 -19.13
C ARG A 164 3.56 -10.45 -17.81
N ASN A 165 2.89 -9.84 -16.83
CA ASN A 165 3.57 -9.25 -15.68
C ASN A 165 3.09 -9.79 -14.34
N ILE A 166 1.85 -10.23 -14.22
CA ILE A 166 1.21 -10.51 -12.94
C ILE A 166 1.28 -12.00 -12.63
N SER A 167 1.84 -12.32 -11.46
CA SER A 167 1.99 -13.70 -10.98
C SER A 167 0.73 -14.23 -10.28
N ALA A 168 -0.06 -13.34 -9.67
CA ALA A 168 -1.31 -13.69 -9.01
C ALA A 168 -2.27 -12.50 -8.97
N MET A 169 -3.57 -12.79 -9.01
CA MET A 169 -4.63 -11.79 -8.91
C MET A 169 -5.67 -12.24 -7.90
N THR A 170 -6.06 -11.33 -7.02
CA THR A 170 -7.20 -11.51 -6.12
C THR A 170 -8.33 -10.64 -6.62
N ILE A 171 -9.49 -11.23 -6.85
CA ILE A 171 -10.69 -10.50 -7.22
C ILE A 171 -11.61 -10.45 -5.99
N SER A 172 -11.97 -9.23 -5.59
CA SER A 172 -12.92 -8.99 -4.50
C SER A 172 -14.35 -9.12 -5.05
N ILE A 173 -15.03 -10.20 -4.68
CA ILE A 173 -16.42 -10.47 -5.08
C ILE A 173 -17.22 -10.71 -3.81
N ASP A 174 -18.30 -9.97 -3.65
CA ASP A 174 -19.26 -10.21 -2.57
C ASP A 174 -20.27 -11.27 -3.00
N ALA A 175 -20.02 -12.51 -2.56
CA ALA A 175 -20.94 -13.62 -2.74
C ALA A 175 -21.96 -13.64 -1.60
N VAL A 176 -22.92 -12.70 -1.57
CA VAL A 176 -23.97 -12.65 -0.56
C VAL A 176 -25.35 -12.68 -1.18
N SER A 177 -26.31 -13.28 -0.45
CA SER A 177 -27.70 -13.35 -0.87
C SER A 177 -28.28 -11.94 -1.15
N TYR A 178 -29.29 -11.85 -1.96
CA TYR A 178 -29.93 -10.66 -2.54
C TYR A 178 -30.12 -9.45 -1.60
N THR A 179 -30.14 -9.63 -0.30
CA THR A 179 -30.35 -8.55 0.67
C THR A 179 -29.12 -7.66 0.89
N HIS A 180 -27.93 -8.08 0.44
CA HIS A 180 -26.68 -7.35 0.63
C HIS A 180 -26.00 -6.85 -0.66
N LEU A 181 -26.55 -7.19 -1.83
CA LEU A 181 -26.01 -6.80 -3.15
C LEU A 181 -26.10 -5.29 -3.45
N ARG A 182 -26.80 -4.50 -2.64
CA ARG A 182 -26.92 -3.05 -2.82
C ARG A 182 -25.60 -2.27 -2.78
N ALA A 183 -24.51 -2.92 -2.40
CA ALA A 183 -23.20 -2.28 -2.41
C ALA A 183 -22.66 -2.02 -3.83
N HIS A 184 -23.00 -2.89 -4.79
CA HIS A 184 -22.60 -2.78 -6.19
C HIS A 184 -23.64 -2.05 -7.07
N GLU A 185 -24.87 -1.88 -6.59
CA GLU A 185 -25.95 -1.24 -7.34
C GLU A 185 -25.83 0.28 -7.45
N THR A 186 -24.87 0.91 -6.79
CA THR A 186 -24.71 2.37 -6.78
C THR A 186 -23.60 2.86 -7.70
N CYS A 187 -23.28 2.12 -8.74
CA CYS A 187 -22.27 2.48 -9.74
C CYS A 187 -22.87 3.17 -10.96
N ALA A 188 -23.98 3.90 -10.80
CA ALA A 188 -24.53 4.77 -11.82
C ALA A 188 -24.24 6.24 -11.49
#